data_4222fe325cedbe8d80d99129486a30a3
#
_entry.id   4222fe325cedbe8d80d99129486a30a3
#
_cell.length_a   1.000
_cell.length_b   1.000
_cell.length_c   1.000
_cell.angle_alpha   90.00
_cell.angle_beta   90.00
_cell.angle_gamma   90.00
#
_symmetry.space_group_name_H-M   'P 1'
#
loop_
_entity.id
_entity.type
_entity.pdbx_description
1 polymer ?
#
loop_
_entity_poly.entity_id
_entity_poly.type
_entity_poly.pdbx_seq_one_letter_code
_entity_poly.pdbx_strand_id
1 'polypeptide(L)'
;MSEDSATGEIVRRIPVIGEKLAARIEGAPTVAVLRMSGIISQIGMARRGAINMTELAGPIDRAFKLPRLKAVALAVNSPGGAPVQSALIAGRIRALAEEKELPIFAFCEDVAASGGYWLACAADEIYANGASIVGSIGVVSAGFGFPALLERFGVERRVHTAGDKKMLLDAFQVEKKKEVERLRDIQDDMHEQFKSYVRERRGARLKADEDVLFSGEFWTGRRALELGLIDGIGDVRTIMRE
;
A
#
# COMPACT_ATOMS: atom_id res chain seq x y z
N MET A 1 23.33 -27.78 15.94
CA MET A 1 22.53 -28.27 14.80
C MET A 1 21.65 -27.08 14.37
N SER A 2 22.06 -26.36 13.67
CA SER A 2 22.54 -25.76 12.43
C SER A 2 21.36 -25.16 11.66
N GLU A 3 21.21 -23.80 11.83
CA GLU A 3 20.24 -22.94 11.11
C GLU A 3 20.57 -22.75 9.60
N ASP A 4 21.56 -23.46 9.09
CA ASP A 4 22.04 -23.35 7.70
C ASP A 4 21.18 -24.07 6.65
N SER A 5 20.12 -24.78 7.05
CA SER A 5 19.37 -25.61 6.10
C SER A 5 18.31 -24.85 5.27
N ALA A 6 17.78 -23.74 5.79
CA ALA A 6 16.68 -23.02 5.14
C ALA A 6 17.12 -22.21 3.92
N THR A 7 18.32 -21.62 3.95
CA THR A 7 18.84 -20.81 2.83
C THR A 7 19.21 -21.70 1.65
N GLY A 8 19.74 -22.90 1.91
CA GLY A 8 20.05 -23.89 0.89
C GLY A 8 18.82 -24.45 0.17
N GLU A 9 17.66 -24.50 0.84
CA GLU A 9 16.43 -25.08 0.28
C GLU A 9 15.71 -24.11 -0.68
N ILE A 10 15.79 -22.80 -0.45
CA ILE A 10 15.24 -21.78 -1.36
C ILE A 10 16.05 -21.71 -2.66
N VAL A 11 17.36 -21.85 -2.58
CA VAL A 11 18.25 -21.84 -3.76
C VAL A 11 18.09 -23.14 -4.59
N ARG A 12 17.79 -24.27 -3.96
CA ARG A 12 17.54 -25.56 -4.65
C ARG A 12 16.25 -25.59 -5.47
N ARG A 13 15.31 -24.67 -5.25
CA ARG A 13 14.05 -24.58 -6.03
C ARG A 13 14.14 -23.76 -7.31
N ILE A 14 15.31 -23.21 -7.63
CA ILE A 14 15.58 -22.54 -8.93
C ILE A 14 16.28 -23.56 -9.84
N PRO A 15 15.67 -24.05 -10.93
CA PRO A 15 16.15 -25.23 -11.66
C PRO A 15 17.47 -25.08 -12.44
N VAL A 16 18.21 -24.01 -12.30
CA VAL A 16 19.39 -23.71 -13.15
C VAL A 16 20.67 -23.46 -12.35
N ILE A 17 20.67 -23.62 -11.02
CA ILE A 17 21.83 -23.25 -10.22
C ILE A 17 22.45 -24.49 -9.57
N GLY A 18 23.48 -25.03 -10.22
CA GLY A 18 24.24 -26.16 -9.69
C GLY A 18 25.04 -25.81 -8.42
N GLU A 19 25.49 -26.85 -7.67
CA GLU A 19 26.18 -26.76 -6.36
C GLU A 19 27.37 -25.78 -6.34
N LYS A 20 28.05 -25.55 -7.46
CA LYS A 20 29.14 -24.56 -7.58
C LYS A 20 28.70 -23.11 -7.49
N LEU A 21 27.42 -22.79 -7.79
CA LEU A 21 26.88 -21.47 -7.67
C LEU A 21 26.34 -21.23 -6.25
N ALA A 22 25.84 -22.27 -5.59
CA ALA A 22 25.41 -22.20 -4.19
C ALA A 22 26.58 -21.79 -3.27
N ALA A 23 27.75 -22.37 -3.46
CA ALA A 23 28.98 -22.04 -2.70
C ALA A 23 29.49 -20.59 -2.97
N ARG A 24 29.16 -20.02 -4.14
CA ARG A 24 29.51 -18.64 -4.48
C ARG A 24 28.49 -17.64 -3.91
N ILE A 25 27.29 -18.09 -3.59
CA ILE A 25 26.20 -17.30 -2.99
C ILE A 25 26.39 -17.15 -1.47
N GLU A 26 27.13 -18.03 -0.80
CA GLU A 26 27.44 -17.93 0.64
C GLU A 26 28.16 -16.61 1.02
N GLY A 27 28.69 -15.88 0.04
CA GLY A 27 29.30 -14.57 0.20
C GLY A 27 28.51 -13.38 -0.35
N ALA A 28 27.41 -13.58 -1.10
CA ALA A 28 26.72 -12.53 -1.84
C ALA A 28 25.82 -11.65 -0.96
N PRO A 29 25.71 -10.34 -1.26
CA PRO A 29 24.72 -9.47 -0.61
C PRO A 29 23.29 -9.94 -0.92
N THR A 30 22.39 -9.76 0.05
CA THR A 30 21.00 -10.19 -0.04
C THR A 30 20.08 -8.97 -0.18
N VAL A 31 19.10 -9.06 -1.07
CA VAL A 31 17.97 -8.14 -1.13
C VAL A 31 16.71 -8.91 -0.76
N ALA A 32 15.97 -8.44 0.23
CA ALA A 32 14.67 -9.01 0.59
C ALA A 32 13.60 -8.44 -0.33
N VAL A 33 12.74 -9.28 -0.91
CA VAL A 33 11.58 -8.82 -1.69
C VAL A 33 10.31 -9.08 -0.89
N LEU A 34 9.65 -8.01 -0.48
CA LEU A 34 8.31 -8.02 0.15
C LEU A 34 7.25 -7.78 -0.93
N ARG A 35 6.49 -8.82 -1.24
CA ARG A 35 5.39 -8.70 -2.20
C ARG A 35 4.09 -8.32 -1.51
N MET A 36 3.47 -7.23 -1.97
CA MET A 36 2.22 -6.68 -1.48
C MET A 36 1.23 -6.57 -2.63
N SER A 37 0.43 -7.63 -2.83
CA SER A 37 -0.51 -7.72 -3.95
C SER A 37 -1.94 -7.92 -3.46
N GLY A 38 -2.88 -7.12 -3.98
CA GLY A 38 -4.30 -7.19 -3.67
C GLY A 38 -4.86 -5.95 -2.97
N ILE A 39 -6.09 -6.05 -2.47
CA ILE A 39 -6.78 -4.97 -1.76
C ILE A 39 -6.26 -4.88 -0.32
N ILE A 40 -6.05 -3.66 0.17
CA ILE A 40 -5.67 -3.42 1.57
C ILE A 40 -6.92 -3.47 2.43
N SER A 41 -7.06 -4.50 3.28
CA SER A 41 -8.25 -4.70 4.12
C SER A 41 -7.97 -5.62 5.30
N GLN A 42 -8.55 -5.31 6.45
CA GLN A 42 -8.52 -6.16 7.64
C GLN A 42 -9.86 -6.87 7.91
N ILE A 43 -10.95 -6.44 7.27
CA ILE A 43 -12.28 -6.97 7.58
C ILE A 43 -12.43 -8.40 7.05
N GLY A 44 -12.76 -9.31 7.93
CA GLY A 44 -13.04 -10.74 7.94
C GLY A 44 -13.69 -11.46 6.75
N MET A 45 -13.83 -10.85 5.61
CA MET A 45 -13.95 -11.52 4.34
C MET A 45 -12.58 -11.68 3.71
N ALA A 46 -11.63 -12.19 4.50
CA ALA A 46 -10.32 -12.57 4.02
C ALA A 46 -10.44 -13.67 2.96
N ARG A 47 -10.79 -13.28 1.76
CA ARG A 47 -10.28 -14.01 0.60
C ARG A 47 -8.77 -13.97 0.74
N ARG A 48 -8.12 -15.11 0.67
CA ARG A 48 -6.66 -15.24 0.60
C ARG A 48 -6.15 -14.18 -0.37
N GLY A 49 -5.28 -13.27 0.10
CA GLY A 49 -4.70 -12.21 -0.72
C GLY A 49 -5.05 -10.77 -0.31
N ALA A 50 -5.68 -10.52 0.83
CA ALA A 50 -5.80 -9.16 1.37
C ALA A 50 -4.49 -8.71 2.03
N ILE A 51 -4.11 -7.48 1.77
CA ILE A 51 -2.97 -6.83 2.41
C ILE A 51 -3.43 -6.26 3.75
N ASN A 52 -2.83 -6.71 4.86
CA ASN A 52 -3.05 -6.13 6.19
C ASN A 52 -1.85 -6.38 7.09
N MET A 53 -1.78 -5.64 8.19
CA MET A 53 -0.66 -5.72 9.12
C MET A 53 -0.53 -7.10 9.78
N THR A 54 -1.64 -7.77 10.07
CA THR A 54 -1.63 -9.10 10.71
C THR A 54 -0.94 -10.13 9.82
N GLU A 55 -1.26 -10.15 8.54
CA GLU A 55 -0.65 -11.06 7.58
C GLU A 55 0.80 -10.70 7.23
N LEU A 56 1.12 -9.41 7.22
CA LEU A 56 2.45 -8.93 6.82
C LEU A 56 3.45 -8.82 7.96
N ALA A 57 3.05 -8.80 9.22
CA ALA A 57 3.97 -8.65 10.35
C ALA A 57 5.11 -9.69 10.32
N GLY A 58 4.75 -10.96 10.21
CA GLY A 58 5.74 -12.04 10.12
C GLY A 58 6.65 -11.98 8.89
N PRO A 59 6.13 -11.81 7.67
CA PRO A 59 6.93 -11.57 6.47
C PRO A 59 7.86 -10.38 6.57
N ILE A 60 7.41 -9.23 7.09
CA ILE A 60 8.23 -8.04 7.29
C ILE A 60 9.38 -8.36 8.25
N ASP A 61 9.07 -8.90 9.43
CA ASP A 61 10.11 -9.23 10.41
C ASP A 61 11.15 -10.23 9.89
N ARG A 62 10.73 -11.23 9.11
CA ARG A 62 11.65 -12.18 8.46
C ARG A 62 12.50 -11.51 7.40
N ALA A 63 11.94 -10.64 6.57
CA ALA A 63 12.68 -9.93 5.55
C ALA A 63 13.84 -9.12 6.14
N PHE A 64 13.58 -8.39 7.23
CA PHE A 64 14.61 -7.59 7.90
C PHE A 64 15.60 -8.40 8.76
N LYS A 65 15.37 -9.71 8.94
CA LYS A 65 16.30 -10.63 9.65
C LYS A 65 17.17 -11.47 8.71
N LEU A 66 17.06 -11.28 7.40
CA LEU A 66 17.87 -12.03 6.45
C LEU A 66 19.37 -11.73 6.65
N PRO A 67 20.22 -12.75 6.58
CA PRO A 67 21.67 -12.55 6.68
C PRO A 67 22.18 -11.72 5.51
N ARG A 68 23.14 -10.84 5.78
CA ARG A 68 23.78 -9.95 4.78
C ARG A 68 22.81 -9.10 3.98
N LEU A 69 21.69 -8.75 4.58
CA LEU A 69 20.68 -7.87 3.98
C LEU A 69 21.31 -6.50 3.68
N LYS A 70 21.17 -6.04 2.43
CA LYS A 70 21.69 -4.76 1.96
C LYS A 70 20.57 -3.79 1.59
N ALA A 71 19.40 -4.32 1.21
CA ALA A 71 18.24 -3.52 0.85
C ALA A 71 16.96 -4.35 1.00
N VAL A 72 15.83 -3.67 1.09
CA VAL A 72 14.50 -4.27 0.98
C VAL A 72 13.77 -3.70 -0.23
N ALA A 73 13.26 -4.58 -1.08
CA ALA A 73 12.44 -4.23 -2.24
C ALA A 73 10.95 -4.51 -1.94
N LEU A 74 10.12 -3.50 -2.07
CA LEU A 74 8.67 -3.59 -1.94
C LEU A 74 8.07 -3.77 -3.34
N ALA A 75 7.59 -4.95 -3.68
CA ALA A 75 6.84 -5.18 -4.92
C ALA A 75 5.35 -4.91 -4.66
N VAL A 76 4.85 -3.78 -5.13
CA VAL A 76 3.51 -3.29 -4.84
C VAL A 76 2.61 -3.46 -6.06
N ASN A 77 1.52 -4.24 -5.89
CA ASN A 77 0.45 -4.39 -6.87
C ASN A 77 -0.90 -4.27 -6.18
N SER A 78 -1.32 -3.03 -5.88
CA SER A 78 -2.51 -2.76 -5.06
C SER A 78 -3.27 -1.51 -5.53
N PRO A 79 -4.60 -1.60 -5.70
CA PRO A 79 -5.45 -0.44 -5.94
C PRO A 79 -5.69 0.40 -4.67
N GLY A 80 -5.18 -0.04 -3.53
CA GLY A 80 -5.38 0.61 -2.24
C GLY A 80 -6.40 -0.11 -1.35
N GLY A 81 -7.03 0.65 -0.47
CA GLY A 81 -8.02 0.16 0.50
C GLY A 81 -7.91 0.88 1.84
N ALA A 82 -7.93 0.15 2.95
CA ALA A 82 -8.01 0.69 4.31
C ALA A 82 -6.82 1.61 4.67
N PRO A 83 -7.02 2.91 4.95
CA PRO A 83 -5.95 3.86 5.24
C PRO A 83 -5.11 3.47 6.44
N VAL A 84 -5.75 3.01 7.52
CA VAL A 84 -5.06 2.60 8.75
C VAL A 84 -4.10 1.45 8.51
N GLN A 85 -4.50 0.46 7.69
CA GLN A 85 -3.62 -0.67 7.34
C GLN A 85 -2.42 -0.21 6.50
N SER A 86 -2.64 0.70 5.55
CA SER A 86 -1.58 1.31 4.76
C SER A 86 -0.56 2.03 5.64
N ALA A 87 -1.03 2.86 6.57
CA ALA A 87 -0.19 3.59 7.51
C ALA A 87 0.60 2.67 8.46
N LEU A 88 -0.05 1.65 9.04
CA LEU A 88 0.61 0.70 9.94
C LEU A 88 1.72 -0.10 9.25
N ILE A 89 1.45 -0.60 8.05
CA ILE A 89 2.43 -1.38 7.28
C ILE A 89 3.61 -0.49 6.87
N ALA A 90 3.32 0.69 6.29
CA ALA A 90 4.35 1.64 5.90
C ALA A 90 5.21 2.09 7.10
N GLY A 91 4.58 2.42 8.22
CA GLY A 91 5.26 2.81 9.46
C GLY A 91 6.15 1.68 10.02
N ARG A 92 5.69 0.42 10.00
CA ARG A 92 6.51 -0.71 10.44
C ARG A 92 7.74 -0.93 9.55
N ILE A 93 7.57 -0.82 8.22
CA ILE A 93 8.68 -0.94 7.28
C ILE A 93 9.69 0.18 7.52
N ARG A 94 9.23 1.43 7.67
CA ARG A 94 10.12 2.57 7.94
C ARG A 94 10.88 2.42 9.24
N ALA A 95 10.20 2.08 10.34
CA ALA A 95 10.83 1.90 11.64
C ALA A 95 11.97 0.86 11.59
N LEU A 96 11.75 -0.27 10.90
CA LEU A 96 12.79 -1.29 10.74
C LEU A 96 13.92 -0.87 9.79
N ALA A 97 13.59 -0.10 8.76
CA ALA A 97 14.60 0.46 7.85
C ALA A 97 15.53 1.42 8.57
N GLU A 98 14.99 2.29 9.39
CA GLU A 98 15.74 3.25 10.22
C GLU A 98 16.57 2.54 11.29
N GLU A 99 15.97 1.59 12.04
CA GLU A 99 16.68 0.79 13.04
C GLU A 99 17.91 0.08 12.48
N LYS A 100 17.83 -0.37 11.23
CA LYS A 100 18.87 -1.19 10.58
C LYS A 100 19.71 -0.43 9.55
N GLU A 101 19.44 0.85 9.36
CA GLU A 101 20.10 1.71 8.37
C GLU A 101 20.09 1.10 6.95
N LEU A 102 18.92 0.55 6.55
CA LEU A 102 18.75 -0.15 5.28
C LEU A 102 17.95 0.68 4.28
N PRO A 103 18.40 0.80 3.04
CA PRO A 103 17.63 1.43 1.97
C PRO A 103 16.43 0.56 1.56
N ILE A 104 15.34 1.23 1.27
CA ILE A 104 14.08 0.62 0.80
C ILE A 104 13.80 1.10 -0.62
N PHE A 105 13.52 0.18 -1.52
CA PHE A 105 13.12 0.46 -2.89
C PHE A 105 11.70 -0.05 -3.12
N ALA A 106 10.83 0.73 -3.74
CA ALA A 106 9.51 0.28 -4.14
C ALA A 106 9.43 0.09 -5.66
N PHE A 107 8.76 -0.97 -6.06
CA PHE A 107 8.48 -1.31 -7.45
C PHE A 107 6.97 -1.44 -7.62
N CYS A 108 6.38 -0.45 -8.29
CA CYS A 108 4.98 -0.48 -8.66
C CYS A 108 4.80 -1.41 -9.85
N GLU A 109 4.09 -2.53 -9.64
CA GLU A 109 3.77 -3.49 -10.70
C GLU A 109 2.61 -2.91 -11.57
N ASP A 110 1.46 -3.61 -11.74
CA ASP A 110 0.36 -3.09 -12.55
C ASP A 110 -0.26 -1.82 -11.96
N VAL A 111 -0.47 -1.81 -10.62
CA VAL A 111 -1.10 -0.70 -9.92
C VAL A 111 -0.47 -0.46 -8.54
N ALA A 112 -0.18 0.79 -8.24
CA ALA A 112 0.14 1.27 -6.89
C ALA A 112 -0.64 2.57 -6.67
N ALA A 113 -1.92 2.46 -6.36
CA ALA A 113 -2.84 3.57 -6.25
C ALA A 113 -3.44 3.71 -4.85
N SER A 114 -3.78 4.92 -4.43
CA SER A 114 -4.37 5.20 -3.12
C SER A 114 -3.51 4.60 -1.98
N GLY A 115 -4.06 3.76 -1.12
CA GLY A 115 -3.29 3.04 -0.09
C GLY A 115 -2.09 2.24 -0.64
N GLY A 116 -2.13 1.78 -1.90
CA GLY A 116 -1.00 1.14 -2.58
C GLY A 116 0.16 2.11 -2.81
N TYR A 117 -0.15 3.35 -3.18
CA TYR A 117 0.86 4.40 -3.30
C TYR A 117 1.40 4.83 -1.92
N TRP A 118 0.53 4.84 -0.89
CA TRP A 118 0.98 5.03 0.49
C TRP A 118 2.05 4.01 0.88
N LEU A 119 1.83 2.71 0.56
CA LEU A 119 2.83 1.66 0.79
C LEU A 119 4.12 1.90 0.00
N ALA A 120 4.01 2.31 -1.27
CA ALA A 120 5.18 2.63 -2.09
C ALA A 120 6.00 3.79 -1.51
N CYS A 121 5.34 4.80 -0.92
CA CYS A 121 6.00 5.91 -0.24
C CYS A 121 6.78 5.52 1.02
N ALA A 122 6.66 4.29 1.53
CA ALA A 122 7.56 3.79 2.56
C ALA A 122 9.00 3.62 2.06
N ALA A 123 9.22 3.59 0.75
CA ALA A 123 10.54 3.46 0.15
C ALA A 123 11.30 4.78 0.06
N ASP A 124 12.61 4.69 -0.07
CA ASP A 124 13.49 5.82 -0.31
C ASP A 124 13.50 6.19 -1.80
N GLU A 125 13.35 5.18 -2.67
CA GLU A 125 13.15 5.36 -4.11
C GLU A 125 12.00 4.49 -4.61
N ILE A 126 11.24 5.03 -5.57
CA ILE A 126 10.05 4.38 -6.15
C ILE A 126 10.24 4.23 -7.66
N TYR A 127 10.11 3.02 -8.15
CA TYR A 127 10.18 2.67 -9.56
C TYR A 127 8.85 2.09 -10.05
N ALA A 128 8.55 2.24 -11.32
CA ALA A 128 7.36 1.68 -11.94
C ALA A 128 7.64 1.27 -13.39
N ASN A 129 6.80 0.42 -13.96
CA ASN A 129 6.74 0.27 -15.41
C ASN A 129 6.08 1.53 -16.00
N GLY A 130 6.45 1.90 -17.24
CA GLY A 130 5.87 3.08 -17.90
C GLY A 130 4.33 3.04 -18.03
N ALA A 131 3.73 1.85 -18.01
CA ALA A 131 2.30 1.62 -18.09
C ALA A 131 1.62 1.34 -16.73
N SER A 132 2.38 1.24 -15.63
CA SER A 132 1.82 1.09 -14.28
C SER A 132 0.86 2.24 -13.95
N ILE A 133 -0.16 1.98 -13.16
CA ILE A 133 -1.06 3.02 -12.64
C ILE A 133 -0.59 3.43 -11.25
N VAL A 134 -0.30 4.72 -11.07
CA VAL A 134 0.27 5.29 -9.84
C VAL A 134 -0.51 6.53 -9.41
N GLY A 135 -0.59 6.80 -8.11
CA GLY A 135 -1.23 8.00 -7.58
C GLY A 135 -2.54 7.71 -6.85
N SER A 136 -3.65 8.32 -7.28
CA SER A 136 -4.95 8.26 -6.57
C SER A 136 -4.80 8.71 -5.10
N ILE A 137 -4.14 9.87 -4.90
CA ILE A 137 -3.91 10.43 -3.57
C ILE A 137 -5.19 11.16 -3.15
N GLY A 138 -6.13 10.41 -2.61
CA GLY A 138 -7.45 10.87 -2.23
C GLY A 138 -8.18 9.89 -1.35
N VAL A 139 -9.36 10.31 -0.85
CA VAL A 139 -10.23 9.49 0.00
C VAL A 139 -11.63 9.48 -0.61
N VAL A 140 -12.20 8.30 -0.73
CA VAL A 140 -13.55 8.11 -1.27
C VAL A 140 -14.40 7.31 -0.28
N SER A 141 -15.68 7.71 -0.15
CA SER A 141 -16.74 6.90 0.42
C SER A 141 -17.84 6.75 -0.63
N ALA A 142 -18.21 5.52 -0.92
CA ALA A 142 -19.23 5.21 -1.90
C ALA A 142 -20.25 4.22 -1.31
N GLY A 143 -21.52 4.41 -1.64
CA GLY A 143 -22.61 3.57 -1.17
C GLY A 143 -23.86 3.72 -2.05
N PHE A 144 -24.92 3.06 -1.62
CA PHE A 144 -26.23 3.12 -2.28
C PHE A 144 -27.27 3.57 -1.26
N GLY A 145 -28.27 4.34 -1.71
CA GLY A 145 -29.45 4.71 -0.94
C GLY A 145 -30.68 3.91 -1.37
N PHE A 146 -31.42 3.36 -0.41
CA PHE A 146 -32.59 2.50 -0.66
C PHE A 146 -33.92 3.03 -0.10
N PRO A 147 -34.10 4.31 0.30
CA PRO A 147 -35.36 4.76 0.92
C PRO A 147 -36.55 4.55 -0.02
N ALA A 148 -36.46 4.97 -1.29
CA ALA A 148 -37.54 4.82 -2.28
C ALA A 148 -37.85 3.33 -2.58
N LEU A 149 -36.86 2.45 -2.50
CA LEU A 149 -37.08 1.00 -2.66
C LEU A 149 -37.91 0.42 -1.50
N LEU A 150 -37.59 0.78 -0.25
CA LEU A 150 -38.35 0.36 0.92
C LEU A 150 -39.78 0.86 0.88
N GLU A 151 -39.96 2.13 0.54
CA GLU A 151 -41.26 2.73 0.38
C GLU A 151 -42.13 1.99 -0.66
N ARG A 152 -41.55 1.72 -1.85
CA ARG A 152 -42.22 0.99 -2.93
C ARG A 152 -42.72 -0.40 -2.53
N PHE A 153 -41.97 -1.08 -1.65
CA PHE A 153 -42.31 -2.44 -1.20
C PHE A 153 -43.07 -2.45 0.15
N GLY A 154 -43.40 -1.30 0.71
CA GLY A 154 -44.08 -1.20 1.99
C GLY A 154 -43.28 -1.75 3.16
N VAL A 155 -41.93 -1.71 3.06
CA VAL A 155 -41.04 -2.19 4.12
C VAL A 155 -40.76 -1.08 5.12
N GLU A 156 -41.16 -1.29 6.36
CA GLU A 156 -40.88 -0.38 7.47
C GLU A 156 -39.51 -0.71 8.11
N ARG A 157 -38.58 0.26 8.09
CA ARG A 157 -37.33 0.14 8.82
C ARG A 157 -37.47 0.69 10.23
N ARG A 158 -37.23 -0.14 11.23
CA ARG A 158 -37.27 0.23 12.64
C ARG A 158 -35.86 0.28 13.20
N VAL A 159 -35.45 1.45 13.72
CA VAL A 159 -34.14 1.67 14.30
C VAL A 159 -34.28 2.32 15.65
N HIS A 160 -33.69 1.71 16.66
CA HIS A 160 -33.65 2.24 18.03
C HIS A 160 -32.19 2.43 18.42
N THR A 161 -31.80 3.66 18.74
CA THR A 161 -30.42 4.01 19.11
C THR A 161 -30.37 4.77 20.42
N ALA A 162 -29.29 4.60 21.15
CA ALA A 162 -28.87 5.51 22.19
C ALA A 162 -27.67 6.33 21.68
N GLY A 163 -27.82 7.65 21.71
CA GLY A 163 -26.89 8.62 21.10
C GLY A 163 -27.39 9.14 19.75
N ASP A 164 -27.61 10.46 19.67
CA ASP A 164 -28.27 11.14 18.56
C ASP A 164 -27.57 11.00 17.19
N LYS A 165 -26.26 10.69 17.22
CA LYS A 165 -25.41 10.58 16.03
C LYS A 165 -24.95 9.14 15.76
N LYS A 166 -25.61 8.15 16.40
CA LYS A 166 -25.16 6.75 16.30
C LYS A 166 -25.38 6.16 14.90
N MET A 167 -26.39 6.65 14.17
CA MET A 167 -26.68 6.25 12.80
C MET A 167 -26.30 7.39 11.86
N LEU A 168 -25.10 7.31 11.30
CA LEU A 168 -24.61 8.23 10.29
C LEU A 168 -24.77 7.60 8.91
N LEU A 169 -25.34 8.33 7.94
CA LEU A 169 -25.50 7.92 6.54
C LEU A 169 -26.16 6.54 6.40
N ASP A 170 -27.29 6.35 7.07
CA ASP A 170 -28.09 5.13 6.93
C ASP A 170 -28.59 4.98 5.49
N ALA A 171 -28.13 3.93 4.80
CA ALA A 171 -28.49 3.65 3.41
C ALA A 171 -30.00 3.51 3.13
N PHE A 172 -30.79 3.33 4.18
CA PHE A 172 -32.25 3.17 4.10
C PHE A 172 -33.04 4.42 4.49
N GLN A 173 -32.35 5.53 4.73
CA GLN A 173 -32.94 6.84 4.98
C GLN A 173 -32.45 7.84 3.94
N VAL A 174 -33.23 8.93 3.76
CA VAL A 174 -32.78 10.06 2.93
C VAL A 174 -31.56 10.70 3.60
N GLU A 175 -30.53 10.96 2.83
CA GLU A 175 -29.32 11.60 3.33
C GLU A 175 -29.61 12.98 3.96
N LYS A 176 -29.02 13.23 5.10
CA LYS A 176 -29.10 14.52 5.79
C LYS A 176 -27.83 15.33 5.54
N LYS A 177 -28.00 16.58 5.15
CA LYS A 177 -26.88 17.49 4.84
C LYS A 177 -25.81 17.52 5.93
N LYS A 178 -26.20 17.57 7.21
CA LYS A 178 -25.27 17.55 8.35
C LYS A 178 -24.47 16.25 8.48
N GLU A 179 -25.03 15.13 8.04
CA GLU A 179 -24.34 13.84 8.06
C GLU A 179 -23.31 13.77 6.93
N VAL A 180 -23.64 14.30 5.76
CA VAL A 180 -22.71 14.44 4.62
C VAL A 180 -21.57 15.41 4.98
N GLU A 181 -21.86 16.55 5.59
CA GLU A 181 -20.84 17.48 6.08
C GLU A 181 -19.89 16.79 7.05
N ARG A 182 -20.42 16.04 8.02
CA ARG A 182 -19.58 15.28 8.95
C ARG A 182 -18.72 14.21 8.27
N LEU A 183 -19.25 13.54 7.25
CA LEU A 183 -18.44 12.60 6.46
C LEU A 183 -17.29 13.31 5.75
N ARG A 184 -17.57 14.46 5.14
CA ARG A 184 -16.55 15.27 4.47
C ARG A 184 -15.43 15.69 5.42
N ASP A 185 -15.75 16.18 6.61
CA ASP A 185 -14.76 16.52 7.63
C ASP A 185 -13.80 15.33 7.90
N ILE A 186 -14.36 14.12 8.03
CA ILE A 186 -13.55 12.90 8.27
C ILE A 186 -12.68 12.56 7.05
N GLN A 187 -13.24 12.72 5.85
CA GLN A 187 -12.49 12.47 4.61
C GLN A 187 -11.34 13.48 4.44
N ASP A 188 -11.60 14.75 4.75
CA ASP A 188 -10.58 15.82 4.69
C ASP A 188 -9.43 15.56 5.67
N ASP A 189 -9.74 15.15 6.91
CA ASP A 189 -8.75 14.76 7.90
C ASP A 189 -7.87 13.59 7.40
N MET A 190 -8.50 12.55 6.84
CA MET A 190 -7.78 11.39 6.28
C MET A 190 -6.93 11.78 5.07
N HIS A 191 -7.47 12.64 4.20
CA HIS A 191 -6.78 13.12 3.02
C HIS A 191 -5.57 13.98 3.39
N GLU A 192 -5.70 14.84 4.39
CA GLU A 192 -4.58 15.64 4.87
C GLU A 192 -3.46 14.78 5.46
N GLN A 193 -3.79 13.71 6.19
CA GLN A 193 -2.80 12.73 6.66
C GLN A 193 -2.06 12.08 5.49
N PHE A 194 -2.77 11.70 4.42
CA PHE A 194 -2.14 11.13 3.24
C PHE A 194 -1.24 12.13 2.52
N LYS A 195 -1.72 13.35 2.29
CA LYS A 195 -0.93 14.43 1.69
C LYS A 195 0.34 14.71 2.49
N SER A 196 0.21 14.84 3.80
CA SER A 196 1.33 15.08 4.71
C SER A 196 2.39 13.98 4.62
N TYR A 197 1.96 12.71 4.58
CA TYR A 197 2.88 11.60 4.41
C TYR A 197 3.58 11.62 3.05
N VAL A 198 2.86 11.91 1.96
CA VAL A 198 3.47 12.03 0.62
C VAL A 198 4.44 13.21 0.57
N ARG A 199 4.10 14.37 1.15
CA ARG A 199 5.02 15.52 1.25
C ARG A 199 6.29 15.16 2.01
N GLU A 200 6.16 14.49 3.14
CA GLU A 200 7.30 14.02 3.94
C GLU A 200 8.21 13.09 3.14
N ARG A 201 7.62 12.11 2.45
CA ARG A 201 8.39 11.07 1.78
C ARG A 201 8.92 11.49 0.40
N ARG A 202 8.20 12.34 -0.33
CA ARG A 202 8.60 12.80 -1.67
C ARG A 202 9.31 14.14 -1.65
N GLY A 203 8.91 15.05 -0.78
CA GLY A 203 9.58 16.36 -0.58
C GLY A 203 9.79 17.13 -1.88
N ALA A 204 11.02 17.60 -2.09
CA ALA A 204 11.42 18.36 -3.27
C ALA A 204 11.39 17.58 -4.60
N ARG A 205 11.11 16.27 -4.57
CA ARG A 205 10.93 15.46 -5.79
C ARG A 205 9.59 15.72 -6.49
N LEU A 206 8.58 16.23 -5.78
CA LEU A 206 7.30 16.63 -6.37
C LEU A 206 7.51 17.80 -7.34
N LYS A 207 6.95 17.70 -8.55
CA LYS A 207 7.20 18.65 -9.67
C LYS A 207 5.94 19.30 -10.21
N ALA A 208 4.81 19.14 -9.54
CA ALA A 208 3.56 19.78 -9.93
C ALA A 208 2.86 20.40 -8.71
N ASP A 209 1.89 21.25 -8.98
CA ASP A 209 1.09 21.87 -7.94
C ASP A 209 0.28 20.85 -7.14
N GLU A 210 0.08 21.10 -5.86
CA GLU A 210 -0.63 20.20 -4.95
C GLU A 210 -2.06 19.91 -5.40
N ASP A 211 -2.75 20.89 -6.01
CA ASP A 211 -4.10 20.72 -6.55
C ASP A 211 -4.15 19.66 -7.65
N VAL A 212 -3.06 19.46 -8.38
CA VAL A 212 -2.93 18.37 -9.35
C VAL A 212 -2.58 17.06 -8.64
N LEU A 213 -1.50 17.08 -7.84
CA LEU A 213 -0.94 15.87 -7.22
C LEU A 213 -1.90 15.19 -6.24
N PHE A 214 -2.72 15.98 -5.54
CA PHE A 214 -3.59 15.54 -4.46
C PHE A 214 -5.08 15.59 -4.80
N SER A 215 -5.40 15.68 -6.09
CA SER A 215 -6.80 15.69 -6.59
C SER A 215 -7.53 14.35 -6.45
N GLY A 216 -6.80 13.26 -6.18
CA GLY A 216 -7.31 11.90 -6.24
C GLY A 216 -7.15 11.25 -7.62
N GLU A 217 -6.59 11.94 -8.59
CA GLU A 217 -6.28 11.38 -9.91
C GLU A 217 -5.16 10.32 -9.84
N PHE A 218 -5.09 9.50 -10.87
CA PHE A 218 -4.03 8.51 -11.08
C PHE A 218 -3.42 8.68 -12.47
N TRP A 219 -2.17 8.27 -12.59
CA TRP A 219 -1.37 8.48 -13.80
C TRP A 219 -0.66 7.20 -14.23
N THR A 220 -0.26 7.16 -15.49
CA THR A 220 0.70 6.14 -15.94
C THR A 220 2.06 6.38 -15.29
N GLY A 221 2.88 5.33 -15.18
CA GLY A 221 4.22 5.45 -14.61
C GLY A 221 5.08 6.53 -15.30
N ARG A 222 4.95 6.69 -16.62
CA ARG A 222 5.63 7.79 -17.34
C ARG A 222 5.21 9.16 -16.82
N ARG A 223 3.91 9.38 -16.68
CA ARG A 223 3.40 10.66 -16.20
C ARG A 223 3.73 10.86 -14.72
N ALA A 224 3.67 9.81 -13.91
CA ALA A 224 4.06 9.84 -12.50
C ALA A 224 5.53 10.24 -12.30
N LEU A 225 6.44 9.83 -13.20
CA LEU A 225 7.84 10.26 -13.20
C LEU A 225 7.99 11.77 -13.49
N GLU A 226 7.24 12.28 -14.46
CA GLU A 226 7.22 13.71 -14.76
C GLU A 226 6.70 14.55 -13.60
N LEU A 227 5.70 14.02 -12.87
CA LEU A 227 5.10 14.67 -11.70
C LEU A 227 5.95 14.52 -10.41
N GLY A 228 7.00 13.69 -10.45
CA GLY A 228 7.85 13.43 -9.28
C GLY A 228 7.24 12.46 -8.26
N LEU A 229 6.20 11.73 -8.65
CA LEU A 229 5.59 10.70 -7.80
C LEU A 229 6.43 9.43 -7.74
N ILE A 230 7.28 9.19 -8.73
CA ILE A 230 8.26 8.09 -8.74
C ILE A 230 9.63 8.63 -9.16
N ASP A 231 10.68 7.84 -8.97
CA ASP A 231 12.07 8.25 -9.19
C ASP A 231 12.61 7.71 -10.53
N GLY A 232 12.03 6.63 -11.06
CA GLY A 232 12.49 6.05 -12.32
C GLY A 232 11.53 5.05 -12.93
N ILE A 233 11.84 4.70 -14.18
CA ILE A 233 11.18 3.58 -14.89
C ILE A 233 12.09 2.36 -14.77
N GLY A 234 11.57 1.27 -14.22
CA GLY A 234 12.33 0.04 -14.04
C GLY A 234 11.55 -1.03 -13.26
N ASP A 235 12.14 -2.19 -13.19
CA ASP A 235 11.63 -3.34 -12.45
C ASP A 235 12.65 -3.83 -11.40
N VAL A 236 12.18 -4.67 -10.48
CA VAL A 236 13.01 -5.19 -9.38
C VAL A 236 14.26 -5.93 -9.84
N ARG A 237 14.22 -6.59 -11.00
CA ARG A 237 15.36 -7.38 -11.50
C ARG A 237 16.44 -6.49 -12.11
N THR A 238 16.02 -5.45 -12.80
CA THR A 238 16.91 -4.51 -13.46
C THR A 238 17.63 -3.64 -12.44
N ILE A 239 16.87 -2.98 -11.57
CA ILE A 239 17.40 -2.01 -10.59
C ILE A 239 18.22 -2.71 -9.47
N MET A 240 17.80 -3.88 -8.98
CA MET A 240 18.50 -4.56 -7.89
C MET A 240 19.76 -5.34 -8.32
N ARG A 241 20.16 -5.26 -9.58
CA ARG A 241 21.42 -5.84 -10.08
C ARG A 241 22.55 -4.81 -10.16
N GLU A 242 22.20 -3.56 -10.18
CA GLU A 242 23.13 -2.42 -10.16
C GLU A 242 23.60 -2.12 -8.73
#